data_b592c6aa6ce5a97e9584244ff5c008a1
#
_entry.id   b592c6aa6ce5a97e9584244ff5c008a1
#
_cell.length_a   1.000
_cell.length_b   1.000
_cell.length_c   1.000
_cell.angle_alpha   90.00
_cell.angle_beta   90.00
_cell.angle_gamma   90.00
#
_symmetry.space_group_name_H-M   'P 1'
#
loop_
_entity.id
_entity.type
_entity.pdbx_description
1 polymer ?
#
loop_
_entity_poly.entity_id
_entity_poly.type
_entity_poly.pdbx_seq_one_letter_code
_entity_poly.pdbx_strand_id
1 'polypeptide(L)'
;VGSEMCIRDRLNLTGEYEQAMQLIDQRQFHPWEGGEGKVPAQYQYARIQLAKKSLKAGEYEHALALIEECFVYPHHLGEGKLYGAQENDFLYYKGCILEAMGNHDEAHSSFTKAASGNGQPTAAMYYNDQKPDKIYYQGLALRKVGKEAEARGRFNSLISYGEKHLYDTFVMDYFAVSLPDLQIWEDDMNKKNRIHCHYLMGLGHLGLGNKEKADKCFSYIKEINPNFQIWI
;
A
#
# COMPACT_ATOMS: atom_id res chain seq x y z
N VAL A 1 -0.22 13.54 -21.09
CA VAL A 1 0.20 13.19 -19.71
C VAL A 1 -0.95 12.58 -18.92
N GLY A 2 -2.18 13.16 -18.94
CA GLY A 2 -3.32 12.62 -18.19
C GLY A 2 -3.78 11.22 -18.65
N SER A 3 -3.78 10.93 -19.95
CA SER A 3 -4.22 9.64 -20.49
C SER A 3 -3.29 8.48 -20.13
N GLU A 4 -1.99 8.69 -20.08
CA GLU A 4 -1.01 7.64 -19.77
C GLU A 4 -1.04 7.23 -18.30
N MET A 5 -1.32 8.17 -17.40
CA MET A 5 -1.52 7.87 -15.98
C MET A 5 -2.76 7.00 -15.76
N CYS A 6 -3.86 7.34 -16.42
CA CYS A 6 -5.08 6.53 -16.38
C CYS A 6 -4.87 5.12 -16.95
N ILE A 7 -4.08 4.97 -18.03
CA ILE A 7 -3.76 3.67 -18.64
C ILE A 7 -2.94 2.82 -17.67
N ARG A 8 -1.87 3.38 -17.08
CA ARG A 8 -1.01 2.71 -16.10
C ARG A 8 -1.80 2.19 -14.90
N ASP A 9 -2.63 3.06 -14.31
CA ASP A 9 -3.44 2.72 -13.14
C ASP A 9 -4.45 1.64 -13.49
N ARG A 10 -5.04 1.69 -14.69
CA ARG A 10 -5.98 0.68 -15.16
C ARG A 10 -5.31 -0.66 -15.40
N LEU A 11 -4.12 -0.71 -15.98
CA LEU A 11 -3.36 -1.96 -16.17
C LEU A 11 -3.09 -2.64 -14.82
N ASN A 12 -2.69 -1.88 -13.81
CA ASN A 12 -2.50 -2.41 -12.47
C ASN A 12 -3.82 -2.89 -11.82
N LEU A 13 -4.92 -2.18 -12.03
CA LEU A 13 -6.24 -2.57 -11.52
C LEU A 13 -6.79 -3.84 -12.19
N THR A 14 -6.48 -4.06 -13.46
CA THR A 14 -6.92 -5.24 -14.23
C THR A 14 -5.97 -6.43 -14.09
N GLY A 15 -4.83 -6.27 -13.39
CA GLY A 15 -3.87 -7.34 -13.16
C GLY A 15 -2.84 -7.53 -14.27
N GLU A 16 -2.75 -6.58 -15.20
CA GLU A 16 -1.81 -6.58 -16.32
C GLU A 16 -0.47 -5.94 -15.92
N TYR A 17 0.15 -6.50 -14.89
CA TYR A 17 1.29 -5.90 -14.19
C TYR A 17 2.53 -5.77 -15.06
N GLU A 18 2.79 -6.73 -15.95
CA GLU A 18 3.91 -6.71 -16.89
C GLU A 18 3.77 -5.51 -17.86
N GLN A 19 2.57 -5.27 -18.36
CA GLN A 19 2.30 -4.13 -19.24
C GLN A 19 2.37 -2.81 -18.50
N ALA A 20 1.87 -2.76 -17.25
CA ALA A 20 1.98 -1.59 -16.38
C ALA A 20 3.44 -1.23 -16.11
N MET A 21 4.27 -2.23 -15.75
CA MET A 21 5.70 -2.08 -15.53
C MET A 21 6.40 -1.56 -16.79
N GLN A 22 6.18 -2.19 -17.94
CA GLN A 22 6.78 -1.79 -19.20
C GLN A 22 6.40 -0.36 -19.59
N LEU A 23 5.13 0.04 -19.41
CA LEU A 23 4.67 1.39 -19.70
C LEU A 23 5.39 2.42 -18.80
N ILE A 24 5.50 2.12 -17.50
CA ILE A 24 6.15 3.03 -16.56
C ILE A 24 7.64 3.17 -16.89
N ASP A 25 8.33 2.08 -17.16
CA ASP A 25 9.78 2.06 -17.39
C ASP A 25 10.19 2.74 -18.72
N GLN A 26 9.29 2.79 -19.70
CA GLN A 26 9.52 3.42 -20.99
C GLN A 26 9.16 4.92 -21.06
N ARG A 27 8.63 5.49 -19.98
CA ARG A 27 8.14 6.86 -19.96
C ARG A 27 8.92 7.74 -18.99
N GLN A 28 9.04 9.01 -19.33
CA GLN A 28 9.51 10.06 -18.44
C GLN A 28 8.29 10.75 -17.82
N PHE A 29 8.18 10.68 -16.51
CA PHE A 29 7.15 11.39 -15.76
C PHE A 29 7.70 12.70 -15.20
N HIS A 30 6.80 13.64 -14.91
CA HIS A 30 7.13 14.91 -14.28
C HIS A 30 6.26 15.07 -13.03
N PRO A 31 6.80 15.62 -11.94
CA PRO A 31 6.03 15.88 -10.75
C PRO A 31 4.93 16.90 -11.03
N TRP A 32 3.79 16.74 -10.37
CA TRP A 32 2.70 17.74 -10.43
C TRP A 32 2.07 17.86 -9.05
N GLU A 33 1.60 19.05 -8.72
CA GLU A 33 0.95 19.31 -7.44
C GLU A 33 -0.33 18.48 -7.28
N GLY A 34 -0.48 17.80 -6.13
CA GLY A 34 -1.57 16.87 -5.85
C GLY A 34 -1.40 15.48 -6.49
N GLY A 35 -0.25 15.20 -7.06
CA GLY A 35 0.09 13.90 -7.65
C GLY A 35 1.28 13.19 -7.01
N GLU A 36 1.78 13.75 -5.91
CA GLU A 36 2.95 13.26 -5.20
C GLU A 36 2.78 11.81 -4.78
N GLY A 37 3.78 11.00 -5.05
CA GLY A 37 3.81 9.58 -4.73
C GLY A 37 2.98 8.68 -5.64
N LYS A 38 2.12 9.20 -6.54
CA LYS A 38 1.25 8.37 -7.38
C LYS A 38 2.03 7.54 -8.40
N VAL A 39 3.05 8.10 -9.04
CA VAL A 39 3.85 7.38 -10.02
C VAL A 39 4.71 6.33 -9.34
N PRO A 40 5.51 6.65 -8.31
CA PRO A 40 6.26 5.66 -7.55
C PRO A 40 5.39 4.54 -6.98
N ALA A 41 4.21 4.86 -6.45
CA ALA A 41 3.29 3.85 -5.91
C ALA A 41 2.88 2.82 -6.98
N GLN A 42 2.52 3.25 -8.18
CA GLN A 42 2.13 2.33 -9.26
C GLN A 42 3.32 1.53 -9.81
N TYR A 43 4.52 2.14 -9.86
CA TYR A 43 5.77 1.47 -10.18
C TYR A 43 6.06 0.32 -9.21
N GLN A 44 5.94 0.59 -7.91
CA GLN A 44 6.15 -0.39 -6.85
C GLN A 44 5.07 -1.46 -6.83
N TYR A 45 3.80 -1.07 -7.03
CA TYR A 45 2.68 -2.01 -7.02
C TYR A 45 2.81 -3.09 -8.10
N ALA A 46 3.11 -2.70 -9.34
CA ALA A 46 3.32 -3.65 -10.42
C ALA A 46 4.42 -4.68 -10.07
N ARG A 47 5.55 -4.20 -9.56
CA ARG A 47 6.69 -5.04 -9.16
C ARG A 47 6.38 -5.97 -8.00
N ILE A 48 5.68 -5.50 -6.98
CA ILE A 48 5.24 -6.35 -5.86
C ILE A 48 4.33 -7.47 -6.36
N GLN A 49 3.35 -7.16 -7.23
CA GLN A 49 2.43 -8.17 -7.72
C GLN A 49 3.15 -9.21 -8.60
N LEU A 50 4.11 -8.79 -9.43
CA LEU A 50 4.96 -9.69 -10.19
C LEU A 50 5.85 -10.54 -9.29
N ALA A 51 6.48 -9.93 -8.28
CA ALA A 51 7.28 -10.64 -7.30
C ALA A 51 6.46 -11.71 -6.54
N LYS A 52 5.19 -11.41 -6.21
CA LYS A 52 4.27 -12.39 -5.60
C LYS A 52 3.95 -13.56 -6.56
N LYS A 53 3.81 -13.29 -7.86
CA LYS A 53 3.65 -14.34 -8.88
C LYS A 53 4.90 -15.23 -8.94
N SER A 54 6.08 -14.62 -9.06
CA SER A 54 7.36 -15.33 -9.15
C SER A 54 7.67 -16.13 -7.87
N LEU A 55 7.38 -15.58 -6.68
CA LEU A 55 7.52 -16.30 -5.41
C LEU A 55 6.65 -17.56 -5.39
N LYS A 56 5.39 -17.46 -5.86
CA LYS A 56 4.49 -18.63 -5.95
C LYS A 56 4.95 -19.65 -6.99
N ALA A 57 5.62 -19.21 -8.05
CA ALA A 57 6.17 -20.08 -9.08
C ALA A 57 7.51 -20.74 -8.68
N GLY A 58 8.11 -20.33 -7.56
CA GLY A 58 9.43 -20.78 -7.13
C GLY A 58 10.60 -20.08 -7.82
N GLU A 59 10.34 -18.98 -8.52
CA GLU A 59 11.33 -18.15 -9.22
C GLU A 59 11.90 -17.09 -8.27
N TYR A 60 12.61 -17.55 -7.23
CA TYR A 60 12.98 -16.72 -6.09
C TYR A 60 13.93 -15.58 -6.43
N GLU A 61 14.94 -15.83 -7.28
CA GLU A 61 15.91 -14.82 -7.71
C GLU A 61 15.21 -13.70 -8.49
N HIS A 62 14.28 -14.05 -9.38
CA HIS A 62 13.48 -13.07 -10.12
C HIS A 62 12.55 -12.27 -9.19
N ALA A 63 11.88 -12.95 -8.25
CA ALA A 63 11.06 -12.30 -7.24
C ALA A 63 11.85 -11.31 -6.39
N LEU A 64 13.09 -11.69 -5.98
CA LEU A 64 13.97 -10.84 -5.19
C LEU A 64 14.40 -9.60 -5.99
N ALA A 65 14.78 -9.77 -7.25
CA ALA A 65 15.18 -8.66 -8.12
C ALA A 65 14.05 -7.62 -8.24
N LEU A 66 12.81 -8.04 -8.47
CA LEU A 66 11.64 -7.15 -8.54
C LEU A 66 11.39 -6.39 -7.24
N ILE A 67 11.57 -7.03 -6.09
CA ILE A 67 11.43 -6.36 -4.78
C ILE A 67 12.58 -5.37 -4.54
N GLU A 68 13.81 -5.70 -4.93
CA GLU A 68 14.94 -4.78 -4.78
C GLU A 68 14.74 -3.49 -5.60
N GLU A 69 14.15 -3.58 -6.78
CA GLU A 69 13.80 -2.39 -7.58
C GLU A 69 12.81 -1.46 -6.85
N CYS A 70 11.94 -1.98 -5.98
CA CYS A 70 10.98 -1.16 -5.23
C CYS A 70 11.66 -0.17 -4.25
N PHE A 71 12.88 -0.45 -3.81
CA PHE A 71 13.62 0.42 -2.90
C PHE A 71 14.28 1.62 -3.59
N VAL A 72 14.31 1.62 -4.91
CA VAL A 72 14.94 2.67 -5.72
C VAL A 72 13.88 3.45 -6.47
N TYR A 73 14.03 4.77 -6.53
CA TYR A 73 13.20 5.64 -7.36
C TYR A 73 14.02 6.09 -8.58
N PRO A 74 13.89 5.40 -9.74
CA PRO A 74 14.58 5.82 -10.95
C PRO A 74 14.18 7.23 -11.38
N HIS A 75 15.12 7.96 -11.97
CA HIS A 75 14.90 9.37 -12.34
C HIS A 75 13.68 9.59 -13.25
N HIS A 76 13.35 8.61 -14.12
CA HIS A 76 12.21 8.71 -15.04
C HIS A 76 10.84 8.75 -14.33
N LEU A 77 10.74 8.38 -13.05
CA LEU A 77 9.50 8.51 -12.27
C LEU A 77 9.15 9.97 -11.96
N GLY A 78 10.11 10.89 -12.11
CA GLY A 78 9.90 12.33 -11.88
C GLY A 78 9.91 12.74 -10.40
N GLU A 79 10.09 11.80 -9.48
CA GLU A 79 10.07 12.03 -8.03
C GLU A 79 11.25 11.36 -7.35
N GLY A 80 11.80 12.01 -6.33
CA GLY A 80 12.82 11.45 -5.45
C GLY A 80 12.20 10.71 -4.27
N LYS A 81 12.91 9.69 -3.78
CA LYS A 81 12.51 8.98 -2.57
C LYS A 81 12.68 9.89 -1.34
N LEU A 82 11.62 10.05 -0.57
CA LEU A 82 11.64 10.83 0.65
C LEU A 82 12.36 10.08 1.79
N TYR A 83 13.02 10.83 2.66
CA TYR A 83 13.49 10.30 3.93
C TYR A 83 12.27 9.80 4.74
N GLY A 84 12.33 8.56 5.22
CA GLY A 84 11.23 7.95 5.96
C GLY A 84 10.11 7.36 5.09
N ALA A 85 10.35 7.17 3.78
CA ALA A 85 9.42 6.42 2.92
C ALA A 85 9.04 5.07 3.55
N GLN A 86 7.74 4.75 3.52
CA GLN A 86 7.20 3.55 4.16
C GLN A 86 7.39 2.34 3.24
N GLU A 87 8.20 1.38 3.68
CA GLU A 87 8.65 0.23 2.90
C GLU A 87 8.27 -1.12 3.52
N ASN A 88 7.31 -1.13 4.45
CA ASN A 88 6.96 -2.31 5.24
C ASN A 88 6.51 -3.50 4.38
N ASP A 89 5.81 -3.26 3.28
CA ASP A 89 5.37 -4.27 2.32
C ASP A 89 6.55 -4.89 1.55
N PHE A 90 7.44 -4.06 1.00
CA PHE A 90 8.63 -4.54 0.27
C PHE A 90 9.53 -5.37 1.18
N LEU A 91 9.81 -4.86 2.38
CA LEU A 91 10.60 -5.55 3.40
C LEU A 91 9.96 -6.87 3.83
N TYR A 92 8.62 -6.90 3.96
CA TYR A 92 7.90 -8.13 4.27
C TYR A 92 8.05 -9.17 3.15
N TYR A 93 7.82 -8.79 1.88
CA TYR A 93 7.97 -9.72 0.75
C TYR A 93 9.42 -10.13 0.52
N LYS A 94 10.39 -9.21 0.72
CA LYS A 94 11.81 -9.56 0.73
C LYS A 94 12.10 -10.66 1.76
N GLY A 95 11.58 -10.51 2.97
CA GLY A 95 11.69 -11.54 4.02
C GLY A 95 11.07 -12.86 3.59
N CYS A 96 9.87 -12.86 2.99
CA CYS A 96 9.22 -14.08 2.50
C CYS A 96 10.02 -14.79 1.40
N ILE A 97 10.62 -14.05 0.49
CA ILE A 97 11.43 -14.59 -0.61
C ILE A 97 12.73 -15.19 -0.04
N LEU A 98 13.43 -14.46 0.82
CA LEU A 98 14.66 -14.92 1.46
C LEU A 98 14.42 -16.17 2.32
N GLU A 99 13.30 -16.23 3.04
CA GLU A 99 12.88 -17.41 3.79
C GLU A 99 12.67 -18.62 2.87
N ALA A 100 12.02 -18.42 1.70
CA ALA A 100 11.84 -19.47 0.71
C ALA A 100 13.14 -19.93 0.04
N MET A 101 14.14 -19.05 -0.06
CA MET A 101 15.51 -19.39 -0.50
C MET A 101 16.35 -20.08 0.57
N GLY A 102 15.88 -20.18 1.81
CA GLY A 102 16.61 -20.73 2.96
C GLY A 102 17.56 -19.74 3.65
N ASN A 103 17.52 -18.45 3.27
CA ASN A 103 18.36 -17.39 3.84
C ASN A 103 17.68 -16.82 5.11
N HIS A 104 17.59 -17.64 6.15
CA HIS A 104 16.77 -17.34 7.35
C HIS A 104 17.22 -16.10 8.14
N ASP A 105 18.52 -15.83 8.25
CA ASP A 105 19.05 -14.68 8.99
C ASP A 105 18.68 -13.35 8.29
N GLU A 106 18.86 -13.30 6.98
CA GLU A 106 18.48 -12.13 6.18
C GLU A 106 16.95 -11.95 6.13
N ALA A 107 16.19 -13.04 6.06
CA ALA A 107 14.74 -13.03 6.15
C ALA A 107 14.28 -12.44 7.49
N HIS A 108 14.85 -12.90 8.60
CA HIS A 108 14.55 -12.38 9.94
C HIS A 108 14.87 -10.89 10.07
N SER A 109 16.03 -10.45 9.54
CA SER A 109 16.41 -9.04 9.50
C SER A 109 15.39 -8.20 8.70
N SER A 110 14.95 -8.71 7.54
CA SER A 110 13.95 -8.05 6.69
C SER A 110 12.59 -7.95 7.40
N PHE A 111 12.11 -9.00 8.05
CA PHE A 111 10.88 -8.98 8.84
C PHE A 111 10.98 -8.02 10.04
N THR A 112 12.13 -7.97 10.72
CA THR A 112 12.34 -7.03 11.84
C THR A 112 12.23 -5.57 11.38
N LYS A 113 12.82 -5.24 10.22
CA LYS A 113 12.69 -3.92 9.61
C LYS A 113 11.24 -3.66 9.16
N ALA A 114 10.58 -4.64 8.54
CA ALA A 114 9.19 -4.53 8.09
C ALA A 114 8.22 -4.28 9.25
N ALA A 115 8.52 -4.81 10.45
CA ALA A 115 7.72 -4.63 11.66
C ALA A 115 7.86 -3.24 12.30
N SER A 116 8.86 -2.45 11.89
CA SER A 116 9.18 -1.15 12.49
C SER A 116 8.37 0.01 11.90
N GLY A 117 8.43 1.17 12.56
CA GLY A 117 7.79 2.40 12.12
C GLY A 117 6.53 2.76 12.90
N ASN A 118 5.85 3.82 12.45
CA ASN A 118 4.61 4.26 13.08
C ASN A 118 3.49 3.25 12.79
N GLY A 119 2.89 2.71 13.83
CA GLY A 119 1.79 1.74 13.72
C GLY A 119 0.44 2.32 14.10
N GLN A 120 0.32 3.64 14.20
CA GLN A 120 -0.94 4.31 14.53
C GLN A 120 -1.68 4.67 13.24
N PRO A 121 -2.94 4.23 13.06
CA PRO A 121 -3.76 4.63 11.93
C PRO A 121 -4.04 6.14 11.97
N THR A 122 -4.17 6.74 10.78
CA THR A 122 -4.53 8.15 10.57
C THR A 122 -5.62 8.25 9.52
N ALA A 123 -6.13 9.46 9.27
CA ALA A 123 -7.07 9.69 8.17
C ALA A 123 -6.45 9.50 6.78
N ALA A 124 -5.14 9.41 6.68
CA ALA A 124 -4.36 9.20 5.46
C ALA A 124 -4.76 10.16 4.31
N MET A 125 -5.00 11.42 4.66
CA MET A 125 -5.44 12.46 3.72
C MET A 125 -4.29 12.98 2.86
N TYR A 126 -3.06 12.94 3.38
CA TYR A 126 -1.87 13.44 2.72
C TYR A 126 -0.98 12.29 2.24
N TYR A 127 -0.18 12.54 1.19
CA TYR A 127 0.63 11.49 0.57
C TYR A 127 1.69 10.88 1.50
N ASN A 128 2.16 11.64 2.50
CA ASN A 128 3.14 11.20 3.50
C ASN A 128 2.52 10.64 4.80
N ASP A 129 1.20 10.61 4.89
CA ASP A 129 0.51 10.01 6.03
C ASP A 129 0.77 8.49 6.12
N GLN A 130 0.63 7.95 7.34
CA GLN A 130 0.76 6.51 7.57
C GLN A 130 -0.32 5.74 6.78
N LYS A 131 0.12 4.95 5.81
CA LYS A 131 -0.80 4.16 4.98
C LYS A 131 -1.29 2.91 5.72
N PRO A 132 -2.59 2.55 5.59
CA PRO A 132 -3.17 1.39 6.26
C PRO A 132 -2.49 0.06 5.94
N ASP A 133 -2.15 -0.15 4.67
CA ASP A 133 -1.46 -1.35 4.20
C ASP A 133 -0.08 -1.52 4.84
N LYS A 134 0.65 -0.42 5.08
CA LYS A 134 1.95 -0.49 5.75
C LYS A 134 1.81 -0.98 7.19
N ILE A 135 0.78 -0.54 7.93
CA ILE A 135 0.48 -1.06 9.29
C ILE A 135 0.07 -2.54 9.24
N TYR A 136 -0.69 -2.94 8.23
CA TYR A 136 -1.04 -4.35 8.00
C TYR A 136 0.22 -5.21 7.81
N TYR A 137 1.16 -4.77 6.96
CA TYR A 137 2.43 -5.48 6.75
C TYR A 137 3.34 -5.47 7.99
N GLN A 138 3.32 -4.42 8.82
CA GLN A 138 3.96 -4.46 10.14
C GLN A 138 3.40 -5.60 10.99
N GLY A 139 2.08 -5.76 11.02
CA GLY A 139 1.42 -6.84 11.75
C GLY A 139 1.82 -8.23 11.23
N LEU A 140 1.86 -8.43 9.91
CA LEU A 140 2.33 -9.69 9.32
C LEU A 140 3.79 -9.98 9.66
N ALA A 141 4.65 -8.97 9.59
CA ALA A 141 6.07 -9.08 9.91
C ALA A 141 6.30 -9.39 11.40
N LEU A 142 5.53 -8.78 12.30
CA LEU A 142 5.55 -9.09 13.73
C LEU A 142 5.27 -10.56 14.01
N ARG A 143 4.32 -11.18 13.28
CA ARG A 143 4.09 -12.63 13.36
C ARG A 143 5.30 -13.43 12.95
N LYS A 144 5.96 -13.05 11.85
CA LYS A 144 7.15 -13.73 11.35
C LYS A 144 8.31 -13.71 12.35
N VAL A 145 8.42 -12.67 13.18
CA VAL A 145 9.42 -12.58 14.25
C VAL A 145 8.91 -13.05 15.63
N GLY A 146 7.78 -13.76 15.67
CA GLY A 146 7.25 -14.38 16.90
C GLY A 146 6.51 -13.44 17.87
N LYS A 147 6.21 -12.21 17.47
CA LYS A 147 5.56 -11.18 18.28
C LYS A 147 4.04 -11.12 18.04
N GLU A 148 3.34 -12.23 18.28
CA GLU A 148 1.91 -12.37 17.96
C GLU A 148 1.03 -11.36 18.70
N ALA A 149 1.32 -11.03 19.95
CA ALA A 149 0.54 -10.05 20.72
C ALA A 149 0.63 -8.64 20.12
N GLU A 150 1.82 -8.22 19.70
CA GLU A 150 2.05 -6.94 19.03
C GLU A 150 1.37 -6.93 17.65
N ALA A 151 1.44 -8.03 16.88
CA ALA A 151 0.77 -8.19 15.60
C ALA A 151 -0.75 -8.00 15.72
N ARG A 152 -1.38 -8.69 16.69
CA ARG A 152 -2.80 -8.53 17.00
C ARG A 152 -3.14 -7.10 17.41
N GLY A 153 -2.25 -6.43 18.14
CA GLY A 153 -2.37 -5.01 18.49
C GLY A 153 -2.47 -4.12 17.22
N ARG A 154 -1.61 -4.35 16.22
CA ARG A 154 -1.67 -3.63 14.93
C ARG A 154 -3.00 -3.84 14.21
N PHE A 155 -3.45 -5.08 14.08
CA PHE A 155 -4.70 -5.39 13.39
C PHE A 155 -5.93 -4.84 14.11
N ASN A 156 -5.96 -4.91 15.45
CA ASN A 156 -7.04 -4.34 16.25
C ASN A 156 -7.06 -2.81 16.18
N SER A 157 -5.90 -2.14 16.11
CA SER A 157 -5.85 -0.68 15.97
C SER A 157 -6.46 -0.21 14.65
N LEU A 158 -6.24 -0.97 13.55
CA LEU A 158 -6.87 -0.70 12.26
C LEU A 158 -8.41 -0.81 12.36
N ILE A 159 -8.92 -1.87 12.99
CA ILE A 159 -10.37 -2.07 13.17
C ILE A 159 -10.95 -0.95 14.03
N SER A 160 -10.37 -0.71 15.20
CA SER A 160 -10.89 0.27 16.16
C SER A 160 -10.87 1.68 15.60
N TYR A 161 -9.85 2.04 14.81
CA TYR A 161 -9.83 3.34 14.13
C TYR A 161 -10.96 3.43 13.11
N GLY A 162 -11.13 2.43 12.25
CA GLY A 162 -12.18 2.41 11.25
C GLY A 162 -13.57 2.50 11.85
N GLU A 163 -13.86 1.71 12.89
CA GLU A 163 -15.15 1.73 13.60
C GLU A 163 -15.43 3.09 14.24
N LYS A 164 -14.42 3.70 14.88
CA LYS A 164 -14.56 4.97 15.58
C LYS A 164 -14.83 6.13 14.63
N HIS A 165 -14.16 6.15 13.48
CA HIS A 165 -14.13 7.29 12.56
C HIS A 165 -15.03 7.13 11.33
N LEU A 166 -15.81 6.03 11.23
CA LEU A 166 -16.63 5.70 10.05
C LEU A 166 -17.63 6.80 9.68
N TYR A 167 -18.16 7.48 10.68
CA TYR A 167 -19.21 8.50 10.52
C TYR A 167 -18.71 9.92 10.81
N ASP A 168 -17.41 10.11 10.88
CA ASP A 168 -16.85 11.46 11.03
C ASP A 168 -17.22 12.30 9.81
N THR A 169 -17.57 13.57 10.07
CA THR A 169 -17.85 14.54 9.03
C THR A 169 -16.60 15.36 8.77
N PHE A 170 -16.10 15.32 7.55
CA PHE A 170 -14.95 16.10 7.13
C PHE A 170 -15.40 17.38 6.44
N VAL A 171 -14.88 18.50 6.94
CA VAL A 171 -14.96 19.81 6.29
C VAL A 171 -13.56 20.16 5.81
N MET A 172 -13.44 20.49 4.53
CA MET A 172 -12.13 20.84 3.96
C MET A 172 -11.66 22.19 4.50
N ASP A 173 -10.45 22.20 5.05
CA ASP A 173 -9.75 23.46 5.38
C ASP A 173 -8.98 23.93 4.14
N TYR A 174 -9.48 24.98 3.53
CA TYR A 174 -8.87 25.60 2.33
C TYR A 174 -7.51 26.27 2.60
N PHE A 175 -7.10 26.39 3.84
CA PHE A 175 -5.83 26.98 4.24
C PHE A 175 -4.75 25.94 4.57
N ALA A 176 -5.02 24.66 4.33
CA ALA A 176 -4.00 23.63 4.48
C ALA A 176 -2.83 23.89 3.51
N VAL A 177 -1.62 23.89 4.05
CA VAL A 177 -0.38 24.19 3.29
C VAL A 177 -0.07 23.12 2.23
N SER A 178 -0.64 21.93 2.37
CA SER A 178 -0.55 20.85 1.40
C SER A 178 -1.94 20.55 0.87
N LEU A 179 -2.10 20.57 -0.44
CA LEU A 179 -3.36 20.15 -1.05
C LEU A 179 -3.58 18.66 -0.73
N PRO A 180 -4.72 18.31 -0.13
CA PRO A 180 -5.08 16.90 -0.03
C PRO A 180 -5.22 16.33 -1.44
N ASP A 181 -5.12 14.99 -1.56
CA ASP A 181 -5.31 14.27 -2.84
C ASP A 181 -6.78 14.37 -3.31
N LEU A 182 -7.19 15.58 -3.68
CA LEU A 182 -8.57 15.98 -3.93
C LEU A 182 -8.69 16.82 -5.19
N GLN A 183 -9.69 16.48 -5.99
CA GLN A 183 -10.26 17.42 -6.95
C GLN A 183 -11.42 18.16 -6.25
N ILE A 184 -11.24 19.44 -6.00
CA ILE A 184 -12.06 20.30 -5.10
C ILE A 184 -13.57 20.29 -5.43
N TRP A 185 -13.96 19.96 -6.64
CA TRP A 185 -15.35 20.01 -7.14
C TRP A 185 -16.04 18.64 -7.35
N GLU A 186 -15.31 17.54 -7.20
CA GLU A 186 -15.85 16.18 -7.49
C GLU A 186 -15.79 15.22 -6.30
N ASP A 187 -15.12 15.59 -5.19
CA ASP A 187 -14.84 14.66 -4.11
C ASP A 187 -15.76 14.83 -2.91
N ASP A 188 -16.59 13.85 -2.68
CA ASP A 188 -17.28 13.67 -1.41
C ASP A 188 -16.31 13.12 -0.35
N MET A 189 -15.81 14.02 0.52
CA MET A 189 -14.89 13.69 1.60
C MET A 189 -15.44 12.63 2.55
N ASN A 190 -16.72 12.66 2.83
CA ASN A 190 -17.37 11.68 3.69
C ASN A 190 -17.41 10.31 3.02
N LYS A 191 -17.57 10.27 1.69
CA LYS A 191 -17.45 9.03 0.91
C LYS A 191 -16.02 8.49 0.96
N LYS A 192 -15.00 9.34 0.79
CA LYS A 192 -13.59 8.95 0.91
C LYS A 192 -13.28 8.41 2.30
N ASN A 193 -13.75 9.08 3.36
CA ASN A 193 -13.61 8.61 4.72
C ASN A 193 -14.23 7.24 4.94
N ARG A 194 -15.47 7.00 4.45
CA ARG A 194 -16.12 5.68 4.55
C ARG A 194 -15.30 4.59 3.87
N ILE A 195 -14.79 4.84 2.66
CA ILE A 195 -13.92 3.91 1.94
C ILE A 195 -12.65 3.62 2.76
N HIS A 196 -11.99 4.66 3.28
CA HIS A 196 -10.80 4.54 4.10
C HIS A 196 -11.05 3.72 5.38
N CYS A 197 -12.12 4.02 6.12
CA CYS A 197 -12.46 3.29 7.33
C CYS A 197 -12.78 1.81 7.04
N HIS A 198 -13.52 1.51 5.97
CA HIS A 198 -13.76 0.13 5.56
C HIS A 198 -12.47 -0.58 5.12
N TYR A 199 -11.53 0.15 4.48
CA TYR A 199 -10.23 -0.41 4.12
C TYR A 199 -9.41 -0.78 5.35
N LEU A 200 -9.32 0.10 6.34
CA LEU A 200 -8.69 -0.17 7.64
C LEU A 200 -9.29 -1.41 8.32
N MET A 201 -10.62 -1.45 8.46
CA MET A 201 -11.33 -2.59 9.07
C MET A 201 -11.08 -3.88 8.28
N GLY A 202 -11.15 -3.82 6.96
CA GLY A 202 -10.88 -4.97 6.09
C GLY A 202 -9.49 -5.56 6.29
N LEU A 203 -8.46 -4.72 6.30
CA LEU A 203 -7.08 -5.13 6.57
C LEU A 203 -6.90 -5.70 7.98
N GLY A 204 -7.48 -5.05 8.99
CA GLY A 204 -7.43 -5.53 10.37
C GLY A 204 -8.09 -6.90 10.53
N HIS A 205 -9.29 -7.09 9.98
CA HIS A 205 -9.97 -8.39 9.99
C HIS A 205 -9.22 -9.47 9.22
N LEU A 206 -8.65 -9.14 8.05
CA LEU A 206 -7.82 -10.07 7.29
C LEU A 206 -6.60 -10.49 8.10
N GLY A 207 -5.93 -9.55 8.75
CA GLY A 207 -4.80 -9.80 9.63
C GLY A 207 -5.14 -10.71 10.83
N LEU A 208 -6.35 -10.61 11.37
CA LEU A 208 -6.83 -11.50 12.43
C LEU A 208 -7.38 -12.84 11.94
N GLY A 209 -7.41 -13.08 10.61
CA GLY A 209 -7.97 -14.29 10.02
C GLY A 209 -9.50 -14.29 9.89
N ASN A 210 -10.17 -13.18 10.16
CA ASN A 210 -11.62 -13.03 10.05
C ASN A 210 -12.03 -12.73 8.60
N LYS A 211 -11.83 -13.71 7.71
CA LYS A 211 -11.98 -13.54 6.27
C LYS A 211 -13.35 -13.01 5.86
N GLU A 212 -14.43 -13.55 6.43
CA GLU A 212 -15.79 -13.13 6.12
C GLU A 212 -16.02 -11.63 6.39
N LYS A 213 -15.50 -11.12 7.52
CA LYS A 213 -15.61 -9.69 7.85
C LYS A 213 -14.74 -8.83 6.95
N ALA A 214 -13.55 -9.30 6.60
CA ALA A 214 -12.67 -8.62 5.66
C ALA A 214 -13.33 -8.51 4.28
N ASP A 215 -13.89 -9.60 3.76
CA ASP A 215 -14.57 -9.66 2.47
C ASP A 215 -15.78 -8.70 2.44
N LYS A 216 -16.56 -8.59 3.51
CA LYS A 216 -17.66 -7.61 3.62
C LYS A 216 -17.15 -6.17 3.50
N CYS A 217 -16.06 -5.84 4.17
CA CYS A 217 -15.46 -4.50 4.07
C CYS A 217 -14.97 -4.19 2.66
N PHE A 218 -14.27 -5.12 2.02
CA PHE A 218 -13.74 -4.93 0.67
C PHE A 218 -14.85 -4.90 -0.39
N SER A 219 -15.90 -5.69 -0.22
CA SER A 219 -17.07 -5.65 -1.11
C SER A 219 -17.78 -4.30 -1.05
N TYR A 220 -17.99 -3.75 0.16
CA TYR A 220 -18.54 -2.41 0.33
C TYR A 220 -17.70 -1.34 -0.40
N ILE A 221 -16.37 -1.41 -0.30
CA ILE A 221 -15.49 -0.49 -1.01
C ILE A 221 -15.68 -0.60 -2.53
N LYS A 222 -15.72 -1.82 -3.06
CA LYS A 222 -15.88 -2.07 -4.50
C LYS A 222 -17.24 -1.64 -5.04
N GLU A 223 -18.29 -1.72 -4.23
CA GLU A 223 -19.63 -1.21 -4.57
C GLU A 223 -19.60 0.31 -4.74
N ILE A 224 -18.96 1.04 -3.82
CA ILE A 224 -18.90 2.50 -3.84
C ILE A 224 -17.87 3.02 -4.87
N ASN A 225 -16.72 2.36 -4.96
CA ASN A 225 -15.63 2.71 -5.87
C ASN A 225 -15.03 1.46 -6.51
N PRO A 226 -15.55 1.00 -7.66
CA PRO A 226 -15.03 -0.18 -8.37
C PRO A 226 -13.54 -0.08 -8.74
N ASN A 227 -13.03 1.15 -8.87
CA ASN A 227 -11.64 1.43 -9.22
C ASN A 227 -10.71 1.58 -8.00
N PHE A 228 -11.22 1.35 -6.78
CA PHE A 228 -10.35 1.42 -5.60
C PHE A 228 -9.32 0.28 -5.63
N GLN A 229 -8.04 0.65 -5.55
CA GLN A 229 -6.94 -0.30 -5.53
C GLN A 229 -6.71 -0.82 -4.10
N ILE A 230 -6.76 -2.13 -3.92
CA ILE A 230 -6.47 -2.80 -2.65
C ILE A 230 -4.98 -3.20 -2.69
N TRP A 231 -4.20 -2.64 -1.77
CA TRP A 231 -2.72 -2.74 -1.75
C TRP A 231 -2.18 -3.96 -0.95
N ILE A 232 -2.74 -5.16 -1.18
CA ILE A 232 -2.33 -6.41 -0.49
C ILE A 232 -2.16 -7.58 -1.43
#